data_69ad84c3d9bfc5998e9786ef1e84c97a
#
_entry.id   69ad84c3d9bfc5998e9786ef1e84c97a
#
_cell.length_a   1.000
_cell.length_b   1.000
_cell.length_c   1.000
_cell.angle_alpha   90.00
_cell.angle_beta   90.00
_cell.angle_gamma   90.00
#
_symmetry.space_group_name_H-M   'P 1'
#
loop_
_entity.id
_entity.type
_entity.pdbx_description
1 polymer ?
#
loop_
_entity_poly.entity_id
_entity_poly.type
_entity_poly.pdbx_seq_one_letter_code
_entity_poly.pdbx_strand_id
1 'polypeptide(L)'
;MQGGPIGRERVRRFVSLVTLLVLVAGLARAGQSGAIIADVRAAIAQRDFARGEKLLDAYRATHGVTPEMLEALSWLGRGALAARQWDKAESYASQTYDLARAALERRSVDQEPRLPIALGAAIEVQAHVRAERGARTEAVHFLRRELDTYKDTSLYKRIQKNIHLLSLEGKAAPAIDLSEHLGPKPPALDALKGKVVILFFWAHWCADCKLQGPILARLTARYGEQGLTVLAPTQRYGYVAGGKSAEPEEEARYIDQVRQTHYSVLADQPVPLSETNHRRYGVSTTPTLVLVDRQGVVRLYHPGRMTEEALEPLVRRLVVAGATAKQ
;
A
#
# COMPACT_ATOMS: atom_id res chain seq x y z
N MET A 1 19.27 -74.29 15.39
CA MET A 1 20.08 -73.14 14.97
C MET A 1 19.11 -72.01 14.82
N GLN A 2 19.13 -71.09 15.80
CA GLN A 2 18.21 -69.92 15.89
C GLN A 2 18.93 -68.71 15.35
N GLY A 3 18.38 -68.09 14.31
CA GLY A 3 18.82 -66.78 13.77
C GLY A 3 17.91 -65.65 14.26
N GLY A 4 18.39 -64.81 15.19
CA GLY A 4 17.61 -63.74 15.80
C GLY A 4 17.46 -62.48 14.94
N PRO A 5 16.49 -61.61 15.21
CA PRO A 5 16.11 -60.47 14.41
C PRO A 5 16.86 -59.20 14.83
N ILE A 6 18.04 -58.92 14.27
CA ILE A 6 18.85 -57.70 14.61
C ILE A 6 18.77 -56.61 13.51
N GLY A 7 18.00 -56.80 12.45
CA GLY A 7 18.05 -55.89 11.29
C GLY A 7 17.02 -54.73 11.26
N ARG A 8 15.89 -54.81 12.00
CA ARG A 8 14.77 -53.89 11.81
C ARG A 8 14.76 -52.66 12.75
N GLU A 9 15.40 -52.71 13.90
CA GLU A 9 15.42 -51.52 14.81
C GLU A 9 16.45 -50.46 14.45
N ARG A 10 17.59 -50.83 13.85
CA ARG A 10 18.59 -49.83 13.41
C ARG A 10 18.09 -48.99 12.25
N VAL A 11 17.33 -49.57 11.32
CA VAL A 11 16.79 -48.80 10.16
C VAL A 11 15.70 -47.81 10.62
N ARG A 12 14.86 -48.20 11.60
CA ARG A 12 13.81 -47.30 12.15
C ARG A 12 14.41 -46.12 12.90
N ARG A 13 15.49 -46.30 13.64
CA ARG A 13 16.16 -45.21 14.36
C ARG A 13 16.90 -44.25 13.41
N PHE A 14 17.45 -44.73 12.31
CA PHE A 14 18.10 -43.91 11.29
C PHE A 14 17.07 -43.07 10.49
N VAL A 15 15.95 -43.61 10.11
CA VAL A 15 14.88 -42.91 9.40
C VAL A 15 14.26 -41.83 10.31
N SER A 16 14.04 -42.13 11.60
CA SER A 16 13.51 -41.11 12.55
C SER A 16 14.50 -40.00 12.83
N LEU A 17 15.81 -40.26 12.87
CA LEU A 17 16.81 -39.22 13.09
C LEU A 17 16.98 -38.28 11.87
N VAL A 18 16.92 -38.85 10.66
CA VAL A 18 17.00 -38.07 9.41
C VAL A 18 15.74 -37.19 9.23
N THR A 19 14.56 -37.74 9.55
CA THR A 19 13.30 -36.98 9.46
C THR A 19 13.26 -35.84 10.50
N LEU A 20 13.77 -36.08 11.70
CA LEU A 20 13.85 -35.03 12.74
C LEU A 20 14.87 -33.95 12.40
N LEU A 21 16.01 -34.29 11.82
CA LEU A 21 17.04 -33.35 11.37
C LEU A 21 16.54 -32.47 10.20
N VAL A 22 15.78 -33.03 9.27
CA VAL A 22 15.19 -32.27 8.15
C VAL A 22 14.10 -31.33 8.66
N LEU A 23 13.27 -31.73 9.62
CA LEU A 23 12.25 -30.88 10.25
C LEU A 23 12.88 -29.74 11.07
N VAL A 24 13.93 -30.01 11.84
CA VAL A 24 14.64 -28.97 12.63
C VAL A 24 15.38 -27.99 11.71
N ALA A 25 15.98 -28.47 10.61
CA ALA A 25 16.61 -27.60 9.61
C ALA A 25 15.58 -26.74 8.84
N GLY A 26 14.37 -27.28 8.62
CA GLY A 26 13.26 -26.54 8.00
C GLY A 26 12.72 -25.42 8.91
N LEU A 27 12.55 -25.71 10.20
CA LEU A 27 12.11 -24.73 11.20
C LEU A 27 13.18 -23.65 11.47
N ALA A 28 14.47 -24.01 11.50
CA ALA A 28 15.56 -23.05 11.63
C ALA A 28 15.65 -22.11 10.40
N ARG A 29 15.41 -22.62 9.19
CA ARG A 29 15.37 -21.80 7.98
C ARG A 29 14.17 -20.84 7.94
N ALA A 30 13.00 -21.27 8.37
CA ALA A 30 11.82 -20.38 8.44
C ALA A 30 11.99 -19.24 9.45
N GLY A 31 12.68 -19.47 10.56
CA GLY A 31 13.02 -18.42 11.54
C GLY A 31 14.08 -17.43 11.06
N GLN A 32 15.01 -17.86 10.20
CA GLN A 32 16.06 -16.99 9.64
C GLN A 32 15.58 -16.13 8.47
N SER A 33 14.55 -16.54 7.74
CA SER A 33 14.08 -15.82 6.56
C SER A 33 13.49 -14.43 6.88
N GLY A 34 12.84 -14.27 8.03
CA GLY A 34 12.34 -12.96 8.49
C GLY A 34 13.41 -12.09 9.16
N ALA A 35 14.47 -12.70 9.69
CA ALA A 35 15.50 -12.01 10.47
C ALA A 35 16.24 -10.98 9.62
N ILE A 36 16.67 -11.32 8.41
CA ILE A 36 17.43 -10.39 7.55
C ILE A 36 16.66 -9.10 7.24
N ILE A 37 15.35 -9.18 7.04
CA ILE A 37 14.52 -8.00 6.78
C ILE A 37 14.44 -7.12 8.04
N ALA A 38 14.25 -7.74 9.21
CA ALA A 38 14.20 -7.03 10.48
C ALA A 38 15.55 -6.37 10.82
N ASP A 39 16.65 -7.08 10.61
CA ASP A 39 18.00 -6.62 10.90
C ASP A 39 18.40 -5.44 10.00
N VAL A 40 18.11 -5.53 8.69
CA VAL A 40 18.35 -4.42 7.75
C VAL A 40 17.48 -3.22 8.09
N ARG A 41 16.21 -3.41 8.44
CA ARG A 41 15.35 -2.31 8.88
C ARG A 41 15.84 -1.65 10.16
N ALA A 42 16.36 -2.42 11.10
CA ALA A 42 16.96 -1.90 12.34
C ALA A 42 18.22 -1.07 12.05
N ALA A 43 19.07 -1.50 11.12
CA ALA A 43 20.24 -0.74 10.67
C ALA A 43 19.83 0.59 10.02
N ILE A 44 18.80 0.57 9.13
CA ILE A 44 18.25 1.78 8.49
C ILE A 44 17.67 2.76 9.51
N ALA A 45 16.97 2.28 10.54
CA ALA A 45 16.43 3.11 11.60
C ALA A 45 17.53 3.87 12.36
N GLN A 46 18.73 3.28 12.45
CA GLN A 46 19.94 3.89 13.01
C GLN A 46 20.75 4.72 11.99
N ARG A 47 20.27 4.82 10.73
CA ARG A 47 20.99 5.42 9.59
C ARG A 47 22.33 4.74 9.25
N ASP A 48 22.54 3.51 9.70
CA ASP A 48 23.73 2.71 9.45
C ASP A 48 23.54 1.83 8.19
N PHE A 49 23.62 2.47 7.03
CA PHE A 49 23.50 1.78 5.74
C PHE A 49 24.65 0.78 5.52
N ALA A 50 25.86 1.09 5.99
CA ALA A 50 27.01 0.20 5.84
C ALA A 50 26.80 -1.12 6.61
N ARG A 51 26.18 -1.07 7.77
CA ARG A 51 25.77 -2.28 8.50
C ARG A 51 24.72 -3.05 7.74
N GLY A 52 23.72 -2.36 7.16
CA GLY A 52 22.68 -2.99 6.35
C GLY A 52 23.25 -3.73 5.12
N GLU A 53 24.22 -3.12 4.43
CA GLU A 53 24.96 -3.73 3.31
C GLU A 53 25.71 -4.99 3.74
N LYS A 54 26.49 -4.93 4.83
CA LYS A 54 27.25 -6.09 5.36
C LYS A 54 26.33 -7.26 5.73
N LEU A 55 25.16 -6.98 6.32
CA LEU A 55 24.16 -8.00 6.65
C LEU A 55 23.62 -8.68 5.39
N LEU A 56 23.33 -7.92 4.34
CA LEU A 56 22.87 -8.44 3.06
C LEU A 56 23.95 -9.27 2.34
N ASP A 57 25.20 -8.81 2.32
CA ASP A 57 26.32 -9.51 1.71
C ASP A 57 26.56 -10.86 2.40
N ALA A 58 26.57 -10.88 3.73
CA ALA A 58 26.70 -12.11 4.52
C ALA A 58 25.54 -13.08 4.26
N TYR A 59 24.32 -12.57 4.20
CA TYR A 59 23.14 -13.38 3.89
C TYR A 59 23.23 -13.95 2.46
N ARG A 60 23.59 -13.11 1.48
CA ARG A 60 23.73 -13.52 0.08
C ARG A 60 24.81 -14.58 -0.12
N ALA A 61 25.94 -14.47 0.60
CA ALA A 61 27.02 -15.45 0.54
C ALA A 61 26.58 -16.86 0.99
N THR A 62 25.64 -16.95 1.94
CA THR A 62 25.17 -18.22 2.50
C THR A 62 23.89 -18.76 1.85
N HIS A 63 22.98 -17.87 1.42
CA HIS A 63 21.64 -18.25 0.95
C HIS A 63 21.41 -17.94 -0.55
N GLY A 64 22.31 -17.18 -1.18
CA GLY A 64 22.12 -16.69 -2.53
C GLY A 64 21.11 -15.56 -2.62
N VAL A 65 20.57 -15.33 -3.82
CA VAL A 65 19.51 -14.35 -4.06
C VAL A 65 18.17 -15.00 -3.78
N THR A 66 17.56 -14.66 -2.63
CA THR A 66 16.25 -15.13 -2.21
C THR A 66 15.23 -13.99 -2.21
N PRO A 67 13.91 -14.28 -2.20
CA PRO A 67 12.88 -13.24 -2.07
C PRO A 67 13.04 -12.38 -0.81
N GLU A 68 13.48 -12.96 0.30
CA GLU A 68 13.78 -12.25 1.55
C GLU A 68 14.93 -11.25 1.39
N MET A 69 16.00 -11.69 0.73
CA MET A 69 17.14 -10.82 0.42
C MET A 69 16.70 -9.65 -0.46
N LEU A 70 15.87 -9.89 -1.48
CA LEU A 70 15.34 -8.84 -2.35
C LEU A 70 14.47 -7.85 -1.60
N GLU A 71 13.60 -8.34 -0.71
CA GLU A 71 12.80 -7.46 0.14
C GLU A 71 13.72 -6.63 1.07
N ALA A 72 14.71 -7.24 1.72
CA ALA A 72 15.64 -6.54 2.59
C ALA A 72 16.47 -5.49 1.83
N LEU A 73 16.96 -5.78 0.62
CA LEU A 73 17.63 -4.82 -0.26
C LEU A 73 16.72 -3.65 -0.64
N SER A 74 15.44 -3.92 -0.91
CA SER A 74 14.45 -2.88 -1.22
C SER A 74 14.25 -1.89 -0.07
N TRP A 75 14.43 -2.33 1.17
CA TRP A 75 14.38 -1.46 2.35
C TRP A 75 15.57 -0.50 2.42
N LEU A 76 16.78 -0.91 1.99
CA LEU A 76 17.92 0.02 1.85
C LEU A 76 17.60 1.13 0.85
N GLY A 77 16.99 0.78 -0.30
CA GLY A 77 16.56 1.78 -1.29
C GLY A 77 15.58 2.79 -0.72
N ARG A 78 14.54 2.34 0.00
CA ARG A 78 13.56 3.21 0.66
C ARG A 78 14.19 4.06 1.76
N GLY A 79 15.08 3.47 2.57
CA GLY A 79 15.78 4.18 3.63
C GLY A 79 16.68 5.28 3.07
N ALA A 80 17.43 5.00 2.01
CA ALA A 80 18.28 5.96 1.33
C ALA A 80 17.46 7.10 0.69
N LEU A 81 16.31 6.79 0.06
CA LEU A 81 15.38 7.78 -0.45
C LEU A 81 14.89 8.72 0.66
N ALA A 82 14.44 8.17 1.78
CA ALA A 82 13.98 8.94 2.94
C ALA A 82 15.10 9.80 3.55
N ALA A 83 16.36 9.33 3.50
CA ALA A 83 17.53 10.06 3.93
C ALA A 83 18.07 11.06 2.87
N ARG A 84 17.41 11.20 1.72
CA ARG A 84 17.82 12.02 0.58
C ARG A 84 19.21 11.67 0.01
N GLN A 85 19.62 10.42 0.15
CA GLN A 85 20.84 9.89 -0.42
C GLN A 85 20.55 9.32 -1.83
N TRP A 86 20.33 10.21 -2.80
CA TRP A 86 19.77 9.88 -4.11
C TRP A 86 20.58 8.82 -4.86
N ASP A 87 21.91 8.91 -4.86
CA ASP A 87 22.79 7.97 -5.57
C ASP A 87 22.71 6.57 -4.95
N LYS A 88 22.71 6.47 -3.61
CA LYS A 88 22.52 5.19 -2.92
C LYS A 88 21.12 4.63 -3.15
N ALA A 89 20.10 5.48 -3.07
CA ALA A 89 18.72 5.08 -3.31
C ALA A 89 18.56 4.47 -4.71
N GLU A 90 19.11 5.13 -5.73
CA GLU A 90 19.09 4.63 -7.10
C GLU A 90 19.87 3.33 -7.27
N SER A 91 21.06 3.23 -6.70
CA SER A 91 21.90 2.03 -6.75
C SER A 91 21.17 0.81 -6.17
N TYR A 92 20.62 0.93 -4.93
CA TYR A 92 19.89 -0.18 -4.31
C TYR A 92 18.60 -0.51 -5.07
N ALA A 93 17.90 0.50 -5.56
CA ALA A 93 16.66 0.27 -6.31
C ALA A 93 16.91 -0.38 -7.66
N SER A 94 17.96 0.01 -8.40
CA SER A 94 18.34 -0.62 -9.65
C SER A 94 18.76 -2.07 -9.43
N GLN A 95 19.60 -2.33 -8.44
CA GLN A 95 20.00 -3.71 -8.10
C GLN A 95 18.79 -4.56 -7.70
N THR A 96 17.86 -4.02 -6.88
CA THR A 96 16.63 -4.73 -6.51
C THR A 96 15.78 -5.02 -7.74
N TYR A 97 15.62 -4.05 -8.62
CA TYR A 97 14.81 -4.16 -9.84
C TYR A 97 15.36 -5.26 -10.76
N ASP A 98 16.66 -5.25 -11.05
CA ASP A 98 17.29 -6.21 -11.96
C ASP A 98 17.21 -7.64 -11.41
N LEU A 99 17.53 -7.82 -10.13
CA LEU A 99 17.46 -9.14 -9.47
C LEU A 99 16.01 -9.65 -9.35
N ALA A 100 15.05 -8.77 -9.04
CA ALA A 100 13.65 -9.16 -8.99
C ALA A 100 13.14 -9.54 -10.38
N ARG A 101 13.50 -8.81 -11.45
CA ARG A 101 13.14 -9.17 -12.83
C ARG A 101 13.72 -10.50 -13.25
N ALA A 102 14.98 -10.79 -12.93
CA ALA A 102 15.58 -12.09 -13.19
C ALA A 102 14.83 -13.24 -12.47
N ALA A 103 14.27 -12.98 -11.28
CA ALA A 103 13.44 -13.96 -10.58
C ALA A 103 12.09 -14.21 -11.30
N LEU A 104 11.57 -13.21 -12.02
CA LEU A 104 10.30 -13.32 -12.77
C LEU A 104 10.42 -14.17 -14.05
N GLU A 105 11.62 -14.47 -14.54
CA GLU A 105 11.82 -15.41 -15.65
C GLU A 105 11.34 -16.83 -15.30
N ARG A 106 11.25 -17.14 -14.02
CA ARG A 106 10.91 -18.48 -13.50
C ARG A 106 9.55 -18.56 -12.80
N ARG A 107 8.91 -17.42 -12.53
CA ARG A 107 7.63 -17.35 -11.81
C ARG A 107 6.92 -16.01 -12.05
N SER A 108 5.60 -15.99 -11.91
CA SER A 108 4.87 -14.72 -11.92
C SER A 108 5.09 -13.93 -10.62
N VAL A 109 4.90 -12.60 -10.68
CA VAL A 109 5.16 -11.70 -9.55
C VAL A 109 4.32 -12.06 -8.31
N ASP A 110 3.08 -12.48 -8.49
CA ASP A 110 2.12 -12.76 -7.41
C ASP A 110 2.21 -14.20 -6.87
N GLN A 111 3.04 -15.07 -7.47
CA GLN A 111 3.32 -16.41 -6.94
C GLN A 111 4.25 -16.40 -5.73
N GLU A 112 4.95 -15.30 -5.49
CA GLU A 112 5.87 -15.11 -4.37
C GLU A 112 5.53 -13.82 -3.63
N PRO A 113 5.04 -13.89 -2.38
CA PRO A 113 4.52 -12.71 -1.66
C PRO A 113 5.54 -11.57 -1.48
N ARG A 114 6.84 -11.86 -1.48
CA ARG A 114 7.88 -10.86 -1.27
C ARG A 114 8.34 -10.15 -2.55
N LEU A 115 8.17 -10.78 -3.72
CA LEU A 115 8.56 -10.18 -4.99
C LEU A 115 7.79 -8.89 -5.31
N PRO A 116 6.44 -8.82 -5.16
CA PRO A 116 5.74 -7.55 -5.36
C PRO A 116 6.17 -6.47 -4.36
N ILE A 117 6.58 -6.85 -3.14
CA ILE A 117 7.09 -5.89 -2.15
C ILE A 117 8.41 -5.29 -2.63
N ALA A 118 9.36 -6.14 -3.02
CA ALA A 118 10.69 -5.74 -3.46
C ALA A 118 10.64 -4.95 -4.78
N LEU A 119 10.01 -5.52 -5.80
CA LEU A 119 9.91 -4.90 -7.13
C LEU A 119 9.13 -3.59 -7.10
N GLY A 120 7.99 -3.57 -6.40
CA GLY A 120 7.20 -2.36 -6.23
C GLY A 120 7.96 -1.26 -5.50
N ALA A 121 8.83 -1.61 -4.52
CA ALA A 121 9.70 -0.63 -3.86
C ALA A 121 10.79 -0.11 -4.81
N ALA A 122 11.39 -0.98 -5.61
CA ALA A 122 12.40 -0.59 -6.58
C ALA A 122 11.84 0.40 -7.62
N ILE A 123 10.67 0.09 -8.18
CA ILE A 123 9.96 0.98 -9.12
C ILE A 123 9.64 2.33 -8.46
N GLU A 124 9.11 2.31 -7.25
CA GLU A 124 8.78 3.52 -6.47
C GLU A 124 10.02 4.39 -6.24
N VAL A 125 11.10 3.82 -5.70
CA VAL A 125 12.33 4.54 -5.39
C VAL A 125 12.97 5.13 -6.66
N GLN A 126 13.08 4.37 -7.75
CA GLN A 126 13.61 4.86 -9.01
C GLN A 126 12.82 6.05 -9.57
N ALA A 127 11.48 5.99 -9.49
CA ALA A 127 10.63 7.10 -9.94
C ALA A 127 10.83 8.35 -9.08
N HIS A 128 10.84 8.19 -7.75
CA HIS A 128 11.01 9.31 -6.84
C HIS A 128 12.40 9.94 -6.95
N VAL A 129 13.46 9.16 -7.10
CA VAL A 129 14.82 9.72 -7.31
C VAL A 129 14.88 10.55 -8.60
N ARG A 130 14.27 10.09 -9.71
CA ARG A 130 14.18 10.88 -10.94
C ARG A 130 13.43 12.20 -10.71
N ALA A 131 12.30 12.14 -10.02
CA ALA A 131 11.50 13.33 -9.74
C ALA A 131 12.24 14.35 -8.85
N GLU A 132 12.97 13.88 -7.82
CA GLU A 132 13.76 14.72 -6.92
C GLU A 132 14.96 15.37 -7.63
N ARG A 133 15.47 14.72 -8.67
CA ARG A 133 16.50 15.30 -9.57
C ARG A 133 15.94 16.22 -10.66
N GLY A 134 14.65 16.55 -10.60
CA GLY A 134 14.00 17.45 -11.55
C GLY A 134 13.41 16.78 -12.80
N ALA A 135 13.65 15.48 -13.01
CA ALA A 135 13.15 14.70 -14.15
C ALA A 135 11.76 14.10 -13.88
N ARG A 136 10.80 14.94 -13.46
CA ARG A 136 9.44 14.50 -13.05
C ARG A 136 8.66 13.88 -14.20
N THR A 137 8.79 14.43 -15.41
CA THR A 137 8.11 13.91 -16.60
C THR A 137 8.59 12.50 -16.92
N GLU A 138 9.90 12.28 -16.90
CA GLU A 138 10.55 10.99 -17.13
C GLU A 138 10.18 9.97 -16.06
N ALA A 139 10.06 10.41 -14.80
CA ALA A 139 9.58 9.57 -13.71
C ALA A 139 8.14 9.07 -13.96
N VAL A 140 7.24 9.95 -14.40
CA VAL A 140 5.86 9.59 -14.74
C VAL A 140 5.81 8.67 -15.96
N HIS A 141 6.63 8.91 -16.99
CA HIS A 141 6.73 8.02 -18.15
C HIS A 141 7.25 6.63 -17.77
N PHE A 142 8.27 6.56 -16.92
CA PHE A 142 8.76 5.30 -16.38
C PHE A 142 7.65 4.54 -15.66
N LEU A 143 6.96 5.19 -14.71
CA LEU A 143 5.87 4.56 -13.97
C LEU A 143 4.72 4.07 -14.88
N ARG A 144 4.41 4.78 -15.96
CA ARG A 144 3.37 4.35 -16.90
C ARG A 144 3.77 3.08 -17.65
N ARG A 145 5.03 2.97 -18.11
CA ARG A 145 5.53 1.72 -18.72
C ARG A 145 5.46 0.55 -17.74
N GLU A 146 5.87 0.77 -16.48
CA GLU A 146 5.76 -0.25 -15.44
C GLU A 146 4.30 -0.61 -15.15
N LEU A 147 3.40 0.36 -15.16
CA LEU A 147 1.96 0.13 -14.99
C LEU A 147 1.38 -0.77 -16.08
N ASP A 148 1.76 -0.52 -17.34
CA ASP A 148 1.34 -1.34 -18.49
C ASP A 148 1.89 -2.77 -18.38
N THR A 149 3.15 -2.91 -17.95
CA THR A 149 3.80 -4.22 -17.75
C THR A 149 3.13 -5.04 -16.65
N TYR A 150 2.73 -4.39 -15.55
CA TYR A 150 2.19 -5.05 -14.36
C TYR A 150 0.69 -4.78 -14.15
N LYS A 151 -0.06 -4.47 -15.22
CA LYS A 151 -1.48 -4.05 -15.15
C LYS A 151 -2.42 -5.09 -14.50
N ASP A 152 -2.11 -6.37 -14.64
CA ASP A 152 -2.94 -7.49 -14.16
C ASP A 152 -2.34 -8.14 -12.89
N THR A 153 -1.49 -7.42 -12.15
CA THR A 153 -0.82 -7.90 -10.95
C THR A 153 -1.15 -7.05 -9.73
N SER A 154 -0.75 -7.52 -8.56
CA SER A 154 -0.87 -6.78 -7.28
C SER A 154 -0.10 -5.46 -7.27
N LEU A 155 0.88 -5.28 -8.17
CA LEU A 155 1.66 -4.04 -8.30
C LEU A 155 0.85 -2.86 -8.87
N TYR A 156 -0.23 -3.11 -9.60
CA TYR A 156 -1.00 -2.08 -10.30
C TYR A 156 -1.33 -0.88 -9.40
N LYS A 157 -2.03 -1.12 -8.28
CA LYS A 157 -2.48 -0.05 -7.37
C LYS A 157 -1.29 0.75 -6.80
N ARG A 158 -0.17 0.08 -6.52
CA ARG A 158 1.03 0.72 -6.00
C ARG A 158 1.71 1.61 -7.03
N ILE A 159 1.84 1.15 -8.27
CA ILE A 159 2.43 1.95 -9.36
C ILE A 159 1.51 3.13 -9.67
N GLN A 160 0.20 2.92 -9.77
CA GLN A 160 -0.79 3.98 -9.98
C GLN A 160 -0.76 5.04 -8.86
N LYS A 161 -0.58 4.62 -7.60
CA LYS A 161 -0.35 5.54 -6.46
C LYS A 161 0.83 6.47 -6.73
N ASN A 162 1.95 5.93 -7.18
CA ASN A 162 3.16 6.71 -7.43
C ASN A 162 3.01 7.64 -8.65
N ILE A 163 2.25 7.26 -9.67
CA ILE A 163 1.86 8.17 -10.76
C ILE A 163 1.07 9.35 -10.18
N HIS A 164 0.10 9.09 -9.30
CA HIS A 164 -0.74 10.12 -8.70
C HIS A 164 0.04 11.04 -7.77
N LEU A 165 0.94 10.52 -6.94
CA LEU A 165 1.85 11.33 -6.12
C LEU A 165 2.67 12.32 -6.96
N LEU A 166 3.03 11.94 -8.17
CA LEU A 166 3.83 12.78 -9.06
C LEU A 166 3.01 13.61 -10.04
N SER A 167 1.70 13.38 -10.22
CA SER A 167 1.03 14.02 -11.37
C SER A 167 -0.46 14.32 -11.21
N LEU A 168 -1.12 13.95 -10.11
CA LEU A 168 -2.57 14.12 -9.97
C LEU A 168 -2.97 15.51 -9.48
N GLU A 169 -2.18 16.11 -8.59
CA GLU A 169 -2.46 17.48 -8.12
C GLU A 169 -2.46 18.49 -9.27
N GLY A 170 -3.42 19.37 -9.26
CA GLY A 170 -3.66 20.35 -10.33
C GLY A 170 -4.46 19.80 -11.52
N LYS A 171 -4.87 18.54 -11.52
CA LYS A 171 -5.70 17.94 -12.57
C LYS A 171 -7.12 17.69 -12.09
N ALA A 172 -8.03 17.52 -13.04
CA ALA A 172 -9.39 17.10 -12.74
C ALA A 172 -9.39 15.78 -11.98
N ALA A 173 -10.22 15.68 -10.93
CA ALA A 173 -10.39 14.44 -10.17
C ALA A 173 -10.96 13.35 -11.08
N PRO A 174 -10.37 12.14 -11.11
CA PRO A 174 -10.93 11.02 -11.86
C PRO A 174 -12.35 10.70 -11.40
N ALA A 175 -13.22 10.31 -12.34
CA ALA A 175 -14.61 9.96 -12.01
C ALA A 175 -14.68 8.79 -11.02
N ILE A 176 -15.68 8.82 -10.14
CA ILE A 176 -15.99 7.73 -9.20
C ILE A 176 -17.01 6.80 -9.86
N ASP A 177 -16.76 5.50 -9.79
CA ASP A 177 -17.72 4.46 -10.10
C ASP A 177 -18.76 4.38 -8.99
N LEU A 178 -20.02 4.55 -9.35
CA LEU A 178 -21.18 4.62 -8.46
C LEU A 178 -22.16 3.47 -8.70
N SER A 179 -21.74 2.45 -9.42
CA SER A 179 -22.59 1.31 -9.82
C SER A 179 -23.14 0.54 -8.62
N GLU A 180 -22.36 0.47 -7.54
CA GLU A 180 -22.76 -0.11 -6.28
C GLU A 180 -22.43 0.82 -5.12
N HIS A 181 -23.28 0.86 -4.08
CA HIS A 181 -23.09 1.73 -2.93
C HIS A 181 -23.81 1.20 -1.67
N LEU A 182 -23.34 1.64 -0.51
CA LEU A 182 -24.04 1.50 0.76
C LEU A 182 -24.72 2.82 1.11
N GLY A 183 -25.89 2.74 1.74
CA GLY A 183 -26.70 3.92 2.05
C GLY A 183 -27.36 4.55 0.82
N PRO A 184 -27.67 5.86 0.84
CA PRO A 184 -28.33 6.54 -0.26
C PRO A 184 -27.47 6.57 -1.53
N LYS A 185 -28.09 6.82 -2.69
CA LYS A 185 -27.36 6.90 -3.96
C LYS A 185 -26.33 8.05 -3.93
N PRO A 186 -25.04 7.78 -4.20
CA PRO A 186 -24.03 8.83 -4.20
C PRO A 186 -24.18 9.75 -5.43
N PRO A 187 -23.89 11.06 -5.25
CA PRO A 187 -23.78 11.98 -6.38
C PRO A 187 -22.50 11.73 -7.17
N ALA A 188 -22.54 11.97 -8.49
CA ALA A 188 -21.32 12.05 -9.28
C ALA A 188 -20.46 13.26 -8.87
N LEU A 189 -19.15 13.19 -9.04
CA LEU A 189 -18.24 14.30 -8.70
C LEU A 189 -18.60 15.60 -9.43
N ASP A 190 -19.07 15.51 -10.67
CA ASP A 190 -19.52 16.69 -11.43
C ASP A 190 -20.74 17.37 -10.79
N ALA A 191 -21.62 16.62 -10.14
CA ALA A 191 -22.76 17.17 -9.39
C ALA A 191 -22.33 17.83 -8.06
N LEU A 192 -21.10 17.61 -7.63
CA LEU A 192 -20.50 18.24 -6.44
C LEU A 192 -19.67 19.49 -6.77
N LYS A 193 -19.61 19.93 -8.05
CA LYS A 193 -18.98 21.20 -8.41
C LYS A 193 -19.61 22.34 -7.61
N GLY A 194 -18.79 23.28 -7.18
CA GLY A 194 -19.15 24.32 -6.22
C GLY A 194 -18.95 23.95 -4.76
N LYS A 195 -18.68 22.67 -4.46
CA LYS A 195 -18.29 22.20 -3.12
C LYS A 195 -16.83 21.82 -3.08
N VAL A 196 -16.24 21.85 -1.89
CA VAL A 196 -14.95 21.23 -1.59
C VAL A 196 -15.20 19.80 -1.17
N VAL A 197 -14.56 18.83 -1.83
CA VAL A 197 -14.83 17.40 -1.58
C VAL A 197 -13.59 16.75 -0.99
N ILE A 198 -13.76 16.02 0.12
CA ILE A 198 -12.75 15.06 0.59
C ILE A 198 -13.19 13.67 0.10
N LEU A 199 -12.41 13.05 -0.79
CA LEU A 199 -12.54 11.62 -1.05
C LEU A 199 -11.75 10.89 0.02
N PHE A 200 -12.43 10.07 0.80
CA PHE A 200 -11.86 9.28 1.88
C PHE A 200 -11.92 7.79 1.49
N PHE A 201 -10.84 7.27 0.94
CA PHE A 201 -10.73 5.84 0.64
C PHE A 201 -10.38 5.07 1.90
N TRP A 202 -11.20 4.11 2.27
CA TRP A 202 -11.09 3.37 3.52
C TRP A 202 -11.33 1.86 3.36
N ALA A 203 -11.05 1.11 4.44
CA ALA A 203 -11.33 -0.32 4.53
C ALA A 203 -11.94 -0.66 5.90
N HIS A 204 -12.81 -1.64 5.94
CA HIS A 204 -13.49 -2.07 7.17
C HIS A 204 -12.53 -2.54 8.28
N TRP A 205 -11.38 -3.09 7.92
CA TRP A 205 -10.34 -3.58 8.82
C TRP A 205 -9.30 -2.52 9.23
N CYS A 206 -9.32 -1.34 8.62
CA CYS A 206 -8.25 -0.34 8.72
C CYS A 206 -8.33 0.46 10.04
N ALA A 207 -7.38 0.25 10.94
CA ALA A 207 -7.31 0.99 12.21
C ALA A 207 -7.07 2.50 12.00
N ASP A 208 -6.13 2.86 11.11
CA ASP A 208 -5.84 4.27 10.80
C ASP A 208 -7.04 4.99 10.17
N CYS A 209 -7.88 4.27 9.42
CA CYS A 209 -9.12 4.81 8.89
C CYS A 209 -10.11 5.18 10.01
N LYS A 210 -10.23 4.32 11.04
CA LYS A 210 -11.04 4.59 12.22
C LYS A 210 -10.55 5.81 13.01
N LEU A 211 -9.25 6.04 13.06
CA LEU A 211 -8.66 7.25 13.65
C LEU A 211 -8.85 8.50 12.78
N GLN A 212 -8.97 8.34 11.45
CA GLN A 212 -9.24 9.45 10.53
C GLN A 212 -10.69 9.93 10.59
N GLY A 213 -11.64 9.03 10.81
CA GLY A 213 -13.08 9.33 10.84
C GLY A 213 -13.46 10.52 11.73
N PRO A 214 -13.09 10.55 13.02
CA PRO A 214 -13.38 11.67 13.92
C PRO A 214 -12.82 13.02 13.44
N ILE A 215 -11.67 13.04 12.79
CA ILE A 215 -11.10 14.27 12.20
C ILE A 215 -11.99 14.78 11.08
N LEU A 216 -12.41 13.89 10.18
CA LEU A 216 -13.34 14.24 9.10
C LEU A 216 -14.69 14.73 9.64
N ALA A 217 -15.21 14.12 10.70
CA ALA A 217 -16.45 14.55 11.35
C ALA A 217 -16.34 15.99 11.89
N ARG A 218 -15.26 16.33 12.59
CA ARG A 218 -15.03 17.70 13.09
C ARG A 218 -14.88 18.71 11.96
N LEU A 219 -14.16 18.37 10.90
CA LEU A 219 -14.00 19.25 9.72
C LEU A 219 -15.35 19.47 9.02
N THR A 220 -16.16 18.41 8.86
CA THR A 220 -17.49 18.52 8.25
C THR A 220 -18.44 19.34 9.13
N ALA A 221 -18.42 19.16 10.44
CA ALA A 221 -19.21 20.00 11.37
C ALA A 221 -18.81 21.49 11.27
N ARG A 222 -17.52 21.79 11.10
CA ARG A 222 -17.01 23.17 11.03
C ARG A 222 -17.24 23.83 9.68
N TYR A 223 -17.10 23.09 8.58
CA TYR A 223 -17.05 23.63 7.23
C TYR A 223 -18.17 23.13 6.30
N GLY A 224 -19.06 22.28 6.76
CA GLY A 224 -20.15 21.70 5.94
C GLY A 224 -21.09 22.75 5.38
N GLU A 225 -21.54 23.72 6.19
CA GLU A 225 -22.38 24.83 5.73
C GLU A 225 -21.65 25.75 4.73
N GLN A 226 -20.33 25.79 4.79
CA GLN A 226 -19.48 26.51 3.87
C GLN A 226 -19.15 25.70 2.60
N GLY A 227 -19.73 24.49 2.47
CA GLY A 227 -19.66 23.66 1.27
C GLY A 227 -18.60 22.59 1.29
N LEU A 228 -18.06 22.19 2.46
CA LEU A 228 -17.27 20.96 2.56
C LEU A 228 -18.20 19.74 2.55
N THR A 229 -17.82 18.70 1.80
CA THR A 229 -18.51 17.40 1.82
C THR A 229 -17.48 16.26 1.78
N VAL A 230 -17.87 15.09 2.29
CA VAL A 230 -17.08 13.87 2.27
C VAL A 230 -17.76 12.83 1.39
N LEU A 231 -17.03 12.23 0.47
CA LEU A 231 -17.43 11.02 -0.25
C LEU A 231 -16.43 9.94 0.08
N ALA A 232 -16.88 8.77 0.53
CA ALA A 232 -16.01 7.79 1.14
C ALA A 232 -16.02 6.43 0.42
N PRO A 233 -15.36 6.30 -0.74
CA PRO A 233 -15.30 5.06 -1.47
C PRO A 233 -14.59 3.96 -0.67
N THR A 234 -15.14 2.74 -0.72
CA THR A 234 -14.53 1.52 -0.22
C THR A 234 -14.66 0.39 -1.24
N GLN A 235 -14.13 -0.78 -0.90
CA GLN A 235 -14.23 -1.99 -1.73
C GLN A 235 -14.41 -3.21 -0.85
N ARG A 236 -14.78 -4.33 -1.46
CA ARG A 236 -14.71 -5.65 -0.82
C ARG A 236 -13.27 -6.16 -0.80
N TYR A 237 -12.96 -6.97 0.21
CA TYR A 237 -11.64 -7.59 0.44
C TYR A 237 -11.74 -9.11 0.52
N GLY A 238 -12.97 -9.67 0.44
CA GLY A 238 -13.25 -11.11 0.50
C GLY A 238 -13.33 -11.67 1.91
N TYR A 239 -13.41 -10.83 2.96
CA TYR A 239 -13.46 -11.28 4.35
C TYR A 239 -14.13 -10.28 5.30
N VAL A 240 -14.56 -10.79 6.46
CA VAL A 240 -15.13 -10.05 7.59
C VAL A 240 -14.21 -10.10 8.82
N ALA A 241 -14.75 -9.83 10.01
CA ALA A 241 -13.99 -9.81 11.26
C ALA A 241 -13.12 -11.08 11.44
N GLY A 242 -11.90 -10.87 11.97
CA GLY A 242 -10.96 -11.95 12.23
C GLY A 242 -10.35 -12.60 10.98
N GLY A 243 -10.53 -12.03 9.80
CA GLY A 243 -10.03 -12.59 8.54
C GLY A 243 -10.87 -13.77 8.01
N LYS A 244 -12.10 -13.96 8.52
CA LYS A 244 -13.02 -15.00 8.05
C LYS A 244 -13.47 -14.65 6.63
N SER A 245 -13.27 -15.56 5.66
CA SER A 245 -13.79 -15.41 4.30
C SER A 245 -15.29 -15.18 4.30
N ALA A 246 -15.77 -14.33 3.44
CA ALA A 246 -17.17 -13.97 3.36
C ALA A 246 -17.65 -13.82 1.91
N GLU A 247 -18.90 -14.19 1.66
CA GLU A 247 -19.57 -13.91 0.39
C GLU A 247 -19.80 -12.40 0.21
N PRO A 248 -19.93 -11.91 -1.02
CA PRO A 248 -20.01 -10.48 -1.31
C PRO A 248 -21.10 -9.74 -0.52
N GLU A 249 -22.29 -10.35 -0.33
CA GLU A 249 -23.40 -9.76 0.39
C GLU A 249 -23.19 -9.76 1.92
N GLU A 250 -22.51 -10.80 2.45
CA GLU A 250 -22.14 -10.85 3.88
C GLU A 250 -21.11 -9.77 4.18
N GLU A 251 -20.09 -9.64 3.34
CA GLU A 251 -19.09 -8.60 3.49
C GLU A 251 -19.65 -7.20 3.35
N ALA A 252 -20.58 -6.96 2.39
CA ALA A 252 -21.23 -5.66 2.22
C ALA A 252 -22.00 -5.24 3.48
N ARG A 253 -22.77 -6.18 4.11
CA ARG A 253 -23.44 -5.93 5.38
C ARG A 253 -22.45 -5.62 6.51
N TYR A 254 -21.34 -6.33 6.57
CA TYR A 254 -20.28 -6.09 7.55
C TYR A 254 -19.63 -4.72 7.36
N ILE A 255 -19.31 -4.35 6.12
CA ILE A 255 -18.77 -3.02 5.79
C ILE A 255 -19.76 -1.92 6.25
N ASP A 256 -21.06 -2.10 6.00
CA ASP A 256 -22.08 -1.13 6.43
C ASP A 256 -22.18 -1.04 7.96
N GLN A 257 -22.12 -2.16 8.67
CA GLN A 257 -22.05 -2.17 10.12
C GLN A 257 -20.83 -1.42 10.65
N VAL A 258 -19.66 -1.64 10.08
CA VAL A 258 -18.43 -0.90 10.44
C VAL A 258 -18.56 0.58 10.16
N ARG A 259 -19.17 0.97 9.01
CA ARG A 259 -19.47 2.35 8.65
C ARG A 259 -20.31 3.02 9.73
N GLN A 260 -21.43 2.42 10.09
CA GLN A 260 -22.37 2.96 11.09
C GLN A 260 -21.75 3.04 12.48
N THR A 261 -20.93 2.06 12.86
CA THR A 261 -20.33 1.99 14.20
C THR A 261 -19.16 2.96 14.41
N HIS A 262 -18.33 3.16 13.39
CA HIS A 262 -17.05 3.86 13.55
C HIS A 262 -16.95 5.19 12.81
N TYR A 263 -17.88 5.51 11.91
CA TYR A 263 -17.77 6.69 11.05
C TYR A 263 -19.03 7.54 11.10
N SER A 264 -19.21 8.32 12.19
CA SER A 264 -20.36 9.22 12.34
C SER A 264 -20.54 10.17 11.15
N VAL A 265 -19.45 10.62 10.54
CA VAL A 265 -19.45 11.45 9.33
C VAL A 265 -20.07 10.76 8.11
N LEU A 266 -20.15 9.43 8.12
CA LEU A 266 -20.67 8.60 7.04
C LEU A 266 -22.03 7.97 7.36
N ALA A 267 -22.60 8.19 8.55
CA ALA A 267 -23.83 7.51 9.00
C ALA A 267 -24.96 7.66 7.98
N ASP A 268 -25.19 8.88 7.49
CA ASP A 268 -26.22 9.21 6.51
C ASP A 268 -25.66 9.54 5.12
N GLN A 269 -24.35 9.30 4.90
CA GLN A 269 -23.70 9.60 3.63
C GLN A 269 -23.61 8.37 2.73
N PRO A 270 -23.69 8.56 1.42
CA PRO A 270 -23.49 7.48 0.47
C PRO A 270 -22.03 7.02 0.44
N VAL A 271 -21.84 5.71 0.35
CA VAL A 271 -20.51 5.09 0.28
C VAL A 271 -20.41 4.26 -0.99
N PRO A 272 -19.73 4.74 -2.04
CA PRO A 272 -19.45 3.94 -3.24
C PRO A 272 -18.66 2.67 -2.89
N LEU A 273 -19.14 1.51 -3.35
CA LEU A 273 -18.55 0.21 -3.10
C LEU A 273 -18.01 -0.38 -4.41
N SER A 274 -16.73 -0.12 -4.71
CA SER A 274 -16.15 -0.54 -5.99
C SER A 274 -14.62 -0.65 -5.94
N GLU A 275 -14.10 -1.79 -6.38
CA GLU A 275 -12.65 -1.96 -6.59
C GLU A 275 -12.13 -1.03 -7.69
N THR A 276 -12.94 -0.72 -8.71
CA THR A 276 -12.58 0.19 -9.79
C THR A 276 -12.14 1.56 -9.26
N ASN A 277 -12.77 2.06 -8.19
CA ASN A 277 -12.37 3.30 -7.54
C ASN A 277 -10.98 3.19 -6.92
N HIS A 278 -10.69 2.10 -6.22
CA HIS A 278 -9.38 1.85 -5.62
C HIS A 278 -8.29 1.67 -6.69
N ARG A 279 -8.58 1.00 -7.79
CA ARG A 279 -7.65 0.88 -8.92
C ARG A 279 -7.40 2.23 -9.58
N ARG A 280 -8.46 2.97 -9.92
CA ARG A 280 -8.38 4.27 -10.61
C ARG A 280 -7.60 5.31 -9.81
N TYR A 281 -7.78 5.34 -8.50
CA TYR A 281 -7.07 6.25 -7.61
C TYR A 281 -5.75 5.68 -7.05
N GLY A 282 -5.36 4.46 -7.42
CA GLY A 282 -4.13 3.83 -6.95
C GLY A 282 -4.11 3.61 -5.44
N VAL A 283 -5.24 3.23 -4.85
CA VAL A 283 -5.35 3.04 -3.40
C VAL A 283 -4.70 1.72 -3.00
N SER A 284 -3.39 1.76 -2.81
CA SER A 284 -2.59 0.65 -2.26
C SER A 284 -2.30 0.81 -0.77
N THR A 285 -2.78 1.90 -0.18
CA THR A 285 -2.65 2.23 1.25
C THR A 285 -3.97 2.83 1.72
N THR A 286 -4.48 2.39 2.86
CA THR A 286 -5.66 2.97 3.49
C THR A 286 -5.31 3.55 4.86
N PRO A 287 -5.85 4.73 5.20
CA PRO A 287 -6.67 5.58 4.33
C PRO A 287 -5.86 6.20 3.19
N THR A 288 -6.54 6.62 2.13
CA THR A 288 -6.01 7.59 1.17
C THR A 288 -7.00 8.76 1.12
N LEU A 289 -6.49 9.98 1.26
CA LEU A 289 -7.26 11.21 1.20
C LEU A 289 -6.99 11.93 -0.10
N VAL A 290 -8.06 12.39 -0.77
CA VAL A 290 -7.96 13.26 -1.94
C VAL A 290 -8.82 14.48 -1.70
N LEU A 291 -8.21 15.66 -1.67
CA LEU A 291 -8.93 16.93 -1.52
C LEU A 291 -9.16 17.53 -2.90
N VAL A 292 -10.43 17.77 -3.21
CA VAL A 292 -10.89 18.28 -4.51
C VAL A 292 -11.52 19.65 -4.28
N ASP A 293 -11.14 20.65 -5.07
CA ASP A 293 -11.70 21.99 -4.96
C ASP A 293 -13.08 22.11 -5.64
N ARG A 294 -13.65 23.31 -5.59
CA ARG A 294 -14.97 23.64 -6.14
C ARG A 294 -15.07 23.50 -7.66
N GLN A 295 -13.94 23.51 -8.37
CA GLN A 295 -13.84 23.30 -9.80
C GLN A 295 -13.68 21.84 -10.19
N GLY A 296 -13.57 20.95 -9.21
CA GLY A 296 -13.31 19.53 -9.42
C GLY A 296 -11.84 19.19 -9.63
N VAL A 297 -10.91 20.10 -9.25
CA VAL A 297 -9.47 19.92 -9.39
C VAL A 297 -8.88 19.38 -8.10
N VAL A 298 -8.02 18.36 -8.21
CA VAL A 298 -7.31 17.77 -7.06
C VAL A 298 -6.28 18.77 -6.52
N ARG A 299 -6.33 19.02 -5.22
CA ARG A 299 -5.43 19.93 -4.47
C ARG A 299 -4.57 19.20 -3.46
N LEU A 300 -4.89 17.95 -3.17
CA LEU A 300 -4.08 17.04 -2.35
C LEU A 300 -4.37 15.61 -2.77
N TYR A 301 -3.33 14.80 -2.89
CA TYR A 301 -3.40 13.35 -2.95
C TYR A 301 -2.47 12.77 -1.89
N HIS A 302 -3.04 12.20 -0.81
CA HIS A 302 -2.28 11.76 0.37
C HIS A 302 -2.61 10.32 0.75
N PRO A 303 -1.73 9.35 0.43
CA PRO A 303 -1.79 8.00 0.98
C PRO A 303 -1.34 8.01 2.46
N GLY A 304 -2.18 7.48 3.33
CA GLY A 304 -1.98 7.46 4.76
C GLY A 304 -2.88 8.45 5.51
N ARG A 305 -2.84 8.34 6.85
CA ARG A 305 -3.59 9.20 7.76
C ARG A 305 -2.98 10.60 7.83
N MET A 306 -3.83 11.60 7.94
CA MET A 306 -3.43 12.97 8.24
C MET A 306 -3.95 13.41 9.61
N THR A 307 -3.16 14.18 10.33
CA THR A 307 -3.64 14.85 11.54
C THR A 307 -4.57 16.02 11.18
N GLU A 308 -5.37 16.49 12.14
CA GLU A 308 -6.25 17.64 11.90
C GLU A 308 -5.44 18.90 11.60
N GLU A 309 -4.33 19.11 12.33
CA GLU A 309 -3.42 20.24 12.16
C GLU A 309 -2.83 20.32 10.74
N ALA A 310 -2.63 19.16 10.09
CA ALA A 310 -2.12 19.10 8.72
C ALA A 310 -3.23 19.27 7.67
N LEU A 311 -4.43 18.72 7.91
CA LEU A 311 -5.51 18.71 6.93
C LEU A 311 -6.37 19.99 6.97
N GLU A 312 -6.69 20.48 8.16
CA GLU A 312 -7.60 21.64 8.34
C GLU A 312 -7.15 22.91 7.60
N PRO A 313 -5.89 23.34 7.63
CA PRO A 313 -5.47 24.53 6.89
C PRO A 313 -5.69 24.43 5.38
N LEU A 314 -5.56 23.22 4.80
CA LEU A 314 -5.79 22.97 3.37
C LEU A 314 -7.27 23.08 3.05
N VAL A 315 -8.14 22.47 3.86
CA VAL A 315 -9.60 22.53 3.73
C VAL A 315 -10.07 23.97 3.86
N ARG A 316 -9.68 24.68 4.93
CA ARG A 316 -10.05 26.06 5.20
C ARG A 316 -9.71 26.99 4.03
N ARG A 317 -8.51 26.87 3.49
CA ARG A 317 -8.08 27.67 2.32
C ARG A 317 -9.01 27.51 1.12
N LEU A 318 -9.44 26.27 0.81
CA LEU A 318 -10.30 26.02 -0.35
C LEU A 318 -11.75 26.42 -0.11
N VAL A 319 -12.22 26.28 1.12
CA VAL A 319 -13.59 26.66 1.50
C VAL A 319 -13.73 28.20 1.50
N VAL A 320 -12.77 28.93 2.07
CA VAL A 320 -12.81 30.40 2.17
C VAL A 320 -12.59 31.07 0.80
N ALA A 321 -11.62 30.57 -0.02
CA ALA A 321 -11.37 31.14 -1.35
C ALA A 321 -12.59 31.13 -2.28
N GLY A 322 -13.57 30.25 -2.05
CA GLY A 322 -14.80 30.22 -2.83
C GLY A 322 -15.92 31.15 -2.29
N ALA A 323 -15.78 31.69 -1.10
CA ALA A 323 -16.74 32.64 -0.55
C ALA A 323 -16.54 34.05 -1.15
N THR A 324 -15.29 34.40 -1.43
CA THR A 324 -14.95 35.71 -2.03
C THR A 324 -15.25 35.86 -3.53
N ALA A 325 -15.45 34.73 -4.24
CA ALA A 325 -15.79 34.73 -5.67
C ALA A 325 -17.30 34.87 -5.97
N LYS A 326 -18.15 34.97 -4.95
CA LYS A 326 -19.62 35.15 -5.05
C LYS A 326 -20.10 36.58 -4.70
N GLN A 327 -19.19 37.49 -4.37
CA GLN A 327 -19.43 38.94 -4.25
C GLN A 327 -18.97 39.63 -5.52
#